data_a1c600ba6d62eea87de9043418253fd8
#
_entry.id   a1c600ba6d62eea87de9043418253fd8
#
_cell.length_a   1.000
_cell.length_b   1.000
_cell.length_c   1.000
_cell.angle_alpha   90.00
_cell.angle_beta   90.00
_cell.angle_gamma   90.00
#
_symmetry.space_group_name_H-M   'P 1'
#
loop_
_entity.id
_entity.type
_entity.pdbx_description
1 polymer ?
#
loop_
_entity_poly.entity_id
_entity_poly.type
_entity_poly.pdbx_seq_one_letter_code
_entity_poly.pdbx_strand_id
1 'polypeptide(L)'
;PGPGIPSEAGLLLDVIRSYADSKPMLGVCLGEQAIGEAFGGKLTNLIDVFHGVQTPIDIVADDPLFAGLPRKIEVGRYHSWVVDRTDFPDCLEVTALSSEGYIMALRHRHYPIHGIQFHPESVLTPQGEAMMSNWLNTNH
;
A
#
# COMPACT_ATOMS: atom_id res chain seq x y z
N PRO A 1 -9.99 -0.27 -2.28
CA PRO A 1 -10.33 0.40 -1.01
C PRO A 1 -11.70 0.00 -0.50
N GLY A 2 -11.94 0.23 0.81
CA GLY A 2 -13.21 -0.09 1.42
C GLY A 2 -13.14 -0.03 2.94
N PRO A 3 -14.29 -0.09 3.66
CA PRO A 3 -14.31 -0.12 5.11
C PRO A 3 -13.96 -1.51 5.64
N GLY A 4 -13.57 -1.58 6.91
CA GLY A 4 -13.27 -2.83 7.59
C GLY A 4 -11.83 -3.28 7.44
N ILE A 5 -11.56 -4.54 7.76
CA ILE A 5 -10.24 -5.15 7.62
C ILE A 5 -10.30 -6.24 6.52
N PRO A 6 -9.16 -6.58 5.89
CA PRO A 6 -9.13 -7.52 4.76
C PRO A 6 -9.73 -8.88 5.06
N SER A 7 -9.57 -9.40 6.29
CA SER A 7 -10.13 -10.70 6.67
C SER A 7 -11.65 -10.74 6.59
N GLU A 8 -12.32 -9.59 6.65
CA GLU A 8 -13.76 -9.48 6.46
C GLU A 8 -14.15 -9.47 4.98
N ALA A 9 -13.19 -9.28 4.10
CA ALA A 9 -13.36 -9.26 2.65
C ALA A 9 -12.70 -10.50 2.03
N GLY A 10 -13.09 -11.69 2.48
CA GLY A 10 -12.46 -12.96 2.09
C GLY A 10 -12.29 -13.15 0.59
N LEU A 11 -13.25 -12.69 -0.22
CA LEU A 11 -13.14 -12.77 -1.67
C LEU A 11 -11.94 -11.98 -2.21
N LEU A 12 -11.60 -10.85 -1.58
CA LEU A 12 -10.45 -10.05 -2.00
C LEU A 12 -9.13 -10.81 -1.82
N LEU A 13 -8.97 -11.52 -0.70
CA LEU A 13 -7.79 -12.37 -0.48
C LEU A 13 -7.70 -13.47 -1.52
N ASP A 14 -8.82 -14.11 -1.83
CA ASP A 14 -8.87 -15.17 -2.85
C ASP A 14 -8.50 -14.65 -4.24
N VAL A 15 -8.98 -13.46 -4.60
CA VAL A 15 -8.64 -12.82 -5.88
C VAL A 15 -7.13 -12.54 -5.96
N ILE A 16 -6.55 -12.00 -4.90
CA ILE A 16 -5.12 -11.71 -4.86
C ILE A 16 -4.32 -13.00 -5.05
N ARG A 17 -4.64 -14.05 -4.31
CA ARG A 17 -3.92 -15.33 -4.40
C ARG A 17 -4.08 -15.98 -5.77
N SER A 18 -5.27 -15.89 -6.37
CA SER A 18 -5.56 -16.53 -7.66
C SER A 18 -4.84 -15.86 -8.83
N TYR A 19 -4.64 -14.55 -8.79
CA TYR A 19 -4.11 -13.79 -9.92
C TYR A 19 -2.72 -13.18 -9.66
N ALA A 20 -2.09 -13.50 -8.52
CA ALA A 20 -0.82 -12.91 -8.12
C ALA A 20 0.28 -13.07 -9.18
N ASP A 21 0.36 -14.22 -9.81
CA ASP A 21 1.41 -14.55 -10.79
C ASP A 21 1.05 -14.17 -12.22
N SER A 22 -0.18 -13.69 -12.48
CA SER A 22 -0.67 -13.50 -13.85
C SER A 22 -1.16 -12.10 -14.16
N LYS A 23 -1.46 -11.27 -13.14
CA LYS A 23 -2.05 -9.95 -13.34
C LYS A 23 -1.34 -8.87 -12.53
N PRO A 24 -1.05 -7.71 -13.13
CA PRO A 24 -0.60 -6.55 -12.34
C PRO A 24 -1.69 -6.12 -11.38
N MET A 25 -1.29 -5.76 -10.15
CA MET A 25 -2.24 -5.32 -9.12
C MET A 25 -1.73 -4.10 -8.40
N LEU A 26 -2.64 -3.19 -8.10
CA LEU A 26 -2.40 -2.07 -7.19
C LEU A 26 -3.47 -2.09 -6.11
N GLY A 27 -3.08 -2.36 -4.87
CA GLY A 27 -3.96 -2.31 -3.71
C GLY A 27 -3.91 -0.96 -3.04
N VAL A 28 -5.07 -0.36 -2.78
CA VAL A 28 -5.18 0.95 -2.14
C VAL A 28 -5.90 0.77 -0.80
N CYS A 29 -5.28 1.24 0.28
CA CYS A 29 -5.81 1.19 1.64
C CYS A 29 -6.16 -0.25 2.04
N LEU A 30 -7.43 -0.62 2.07
CA LEU A 30 -7.85 -1.99 2.35
C LEU A 30 -7.18 -3.00 1.40
N GLY A 31 -6.98 -2.62 0.13
CA GLY A 31 -6.31 -3.47 -0.85
C GLY A 31 -4.84 -3.73 -0.52
N GLU A 32 -4.12 -2.73 -0.03
CA GLU A 32 -2.74 -2.92 0.42
C GLU A 32 -2.68 -3.87 1.62
N GLN A 33 -3.59 -3.70 2.57
CA GLN A 33 -3.69 -4.56 3.74
C GLN A 33 -4.00 -6.00 3.33
N ALA A 34 -4.88 -6.18 2.35
CA ALA A 34 -5.21 -7.49 1.80
C ALA A 34 -4.01 -8.15 1.13
N ILE A 35 -3.19 -7.38 0.41
CA ILE A 35 -1.95 -7.89 -0.17
C ILE A 35 -1.02 -8.39 0.93
N GLY A 36 -0.81 -7.58 1.98
CA GLY A 36 0.02 -7.99 3.11
C GLY A 36 -0.45 -9.30 3.72
N GLU A 37 -1.74 -9.42 3.98
CA GLU A 37 -2.32 -10.62 4.60
C GLU A 37 -2.30 -11.83 3.66
N ALA A 38 -2.56 -11.62 2.36
CA ALA A 38 -2.57 -12.70 1.37
C ALA A 38 -1.22 -13.42 1.28
N PHE A 39 -0.12 -12.72 1.52
CA PHE A 39 1.23 -13.27 1.46
C PHE A 39 1.79 -13.65 2.84
N GLY A 40 0.94 -13.70 3.86
CA GLY A 40 1.31 -14.21 5.18
C GLY A 40 1.62 -13.17 6.23
N GLY A 41 1.44 -11.89 5.92
CA GLY A 41 1.62 -10.80 6.88
C GLY A 41 0.47 -10.68 7.85
N LYS A 42 0.64 -9.79 8.82
CA LYS A 42 -0.34 -9.52 9.87
C LYS A 42 -0.77 -8.06 9.83
N LEU A 43 -1.93 -7.77 10.38
CA LEU A 43 -2.44 -6.40 10.51
C LEU A 43 -2.43 -6.00 11.98
N THR A 44 -2.16 -4.72 12.21
CA THR A 44 -2.20 -4.11 13.54
C THR A 44 -3.22 -2.99 13.56
N ASN A 45 -4.08 -2.99 14.57
CA ASN A 45 -5.01 -1.89 14.81
C ASN A 45 -4.28 -0.76 15.52
N LEU A 46 -4.36 0.45 14.97
CA LEU A 46 -3.69 1.61 15.54
C LEU A 46 -4.52 2.21 16.67
N ILE A 47 -3.83 2.83 17.65
CA ILE A 47 -4.48 3.62 18.69
C ILE A 47 -5.12 4.85 18.05
N ASP A 48 -4.39 5.51 17.16
CA ASP A 48 -4.89 6.67 16.44
C ASP A 48 -5.62 6.24 15.16
N VAL A 49 -6.75 6.88 14.89
CA VAL A 49 -7.52 6.67 13.67
C VAL A 49 -7.30 7.87 12.76
N PHE A 50 -6.96 7.60 11.49
CA PHE A 50 -6.71 8.65 10.51
C PHE A 50 -7.97 8.84 9.64
N HIS A 51 -8.52 10.04 9.67
CA HIS A 51 -9.73 10.42 8.93
C HIS A 51 -9.45 11.65 8.06
N GLY A 52 -8.86 11.44 6.87
CA GLY A 52 -8.59 12.55 5.97
C GLY A 52 -7.50 13.47 6.51
N VAL A 53 -6.38 12.89 6.96
CA VAL A 53 -5.24 13.62 7.49
C VAL A 53 -4.10 13.56 6.47
N GLN A 54 -3.54 14.73 6.15
CA GLN A 54 -2.35 14.81 5.31
C GLN A 54 -1.10 14.66 6.18
N THR A 55 -0.26 13.68 5.85
CA THR A 55 1.00 13.45 6.57
C THR A 55 2.14 13.16 5.60
N PRO A 56 3.39 13.45 5.99
CA PRO A 56 4.53 13.08 5.18
C PRO A 56 4.85 11.58 5.31
N ILE A 57 5.34 11.00 4.22
CA ILE A 57 5.90 9.66 4.23
C ILE A 57 7.28 9.71 3.57
N ASP A 58 8.14 8.75 3.95
CA ASP A 58 9.47 8.59 3.36
C ASP A 58 9.48 7.38 2.43
N ILE A 59 9.91 7.59 1.20
CA ILE A 59 10.14 6.50 0.25
C ILE A 59 11.50 5.90 0.57
N VAL A 60 11.51 4.63 0.97
CA VAL A 60 12.70 3.98 1.52
C VAL A 60 13.31 2.92 0.59
N ALA A 61 12.66 2.64 -0.54
CA ALA A 61 13.15 1.69 -1.52
C ALA A 61 12.74 2.13 -2.92
N ASP A 62 13.51 1.71 -3.92
CA ASP A 62 13.19 2.02 -5.31
C ASP A 62 11.97 1.23 -5.76
N ASP A 63 11.04 1.94 -6.36
CA ASP A 63 9.82 1.36 -6.92
C ASP A 63 9.41 2.21 -8.13
N PRO A 64 9.13 1.59 -9.29
CA PRO A 64 8.65 2.35 -10.45
C PRO A 64 7.43 3.21 -10.16
N LEU A 65 6.60 2.82 -9.19
CA LEU A 65 5.43 3.60 -8.75
C LEU A 65 5.82 5.01 -8.30
N PHE A 66 7.00 5.16 -7.71
CA PHE A 66 7.51 6.43 -7.18
C PHE A 66 8.54 7.09 -8.11
N ALA A 67 8.66 6.65 -9.34
CA ALA A 67 9.64 7.20 -10.28
C ALA A 67 9.40 8.70 -10.50
N GLY A 68 10.47 9.48 -10.41
CA GLY A 68 10.41 10.93 -10.59
C GLY A 68 9.89 11.72 -9.40
N LEU A 69 9.50 11.05 -8.31
CA LEU A 69 9.00 11.70 -7.11
C LEU A 69 10.12 11.95 -6.09
N PRO A 70 10.00 13.00 -5.24
CA PRO A 70 10.94 13.19 -4.14
C PRO A 70 10.86 12.04 -3.15
N ARG A 71 11.90 11.87 -2.34
CA ARG A 71 11.93 10.80 -1.32
C ARG A 71 10.94 11.04 -0.18
N LYS A 72 10.52 12.26 0.04
CA LYS A 72 9.48 12.60 1.02
C LYS A 72 8.31 13.25 0.29
N ILE A 73 7.12 12.68 0.46
CA ILE A 73 5.89 13.19 -0.16
C ILE A 73 4.78 13.26 0.88
N GLU A 74 3.78 14.11 0.62
CA GLU A 74 2.60 14.23 1.45
C GLU A 74 1.49 13.32 0.92
N VAL A 75 0.79 12.63 1.81
CA VAL A 75 -0.29 11.70 1.44
C VAL A 75 -1.49 11.86 2.34
N GLY A 76 -2.67 11.56 1.80
CA GLY A 76 -3.93 11.54 2.56
C GLY A 76 -4.17 10.17 3.17
N ARG A 77 -4.40 10.13 4.48
CA ARG A 77 -4.58 8.90 5.24
C ARG A 77 -6.00 8.80 5.78
N TYR A 78 -6.60 7.62 5.60
CA TYR A 78 -7.99 7.33 5.99
C TYR A 78 -8.06 5.89 6.56
N HIS A 79 -7.23 5.57 7.58
CA HIS A 79 -7.12 4.19 8.05
C HIS A 79 -6.92 4.11 9.56
N SER A 80 -7.30 2.97 10.13
CA SER A 80 -7.05 2.62 11.53
C SER A 80 -6.28 1.31 11.66
N TRP A 81 -5.96 0.66 10.54
CA TRP A 81 -5.17 -0.57 10.50
C TRP A 81 -3.97 -0.37 9.58
N VAL A 82 -2.88 -1.08 9.88
CA VAL A 82 -1.67 -1.12 9.03
C VAL A 82 -1.17 -2.55 8.93
N VAL A 83 -0.39 -2.83 7.89
CA VAL A 83 0.37 -4.08 7.81
C VAL A 83 1.47 -4.02 8.86
N ASP A 84 1.57 -5.06 9.70
CA ASP A 84 2.54 -5.11 10.78
C ASP A 84 3.94 -5.38 10.22
N ARG A 85 4.93 -4.70 10.78
CA ARG A 85 6.33 -4.94 10.44
C ARG A 85 6.88 -6.22 11.08
N THR A 86 6.26 -6.69 12.16
CA THR A 86 6.64 -7.93 12.83
C THR A 86 6.24 -9.12 11.96
N ASP A 87 7.16 -10.04 11.74
CA ASP A 87 6.95 -11.21 10.87
C ASP A 87 6.50 -10.84 9.45
N PHE A 88 7.02 -9.71 8.95
CA PHE A 88 6.69 -9.23 7.61
C PHE A 88 7.16 -10.26 6.57
N PRO A 89 6.31 -10.60 5.55
CA PRO A 89 6.66 -11.64 4.58
C PRO A 89 7.93 -11.31 3.78
N ASP A 90 8.81 -12.29 3.60
CA ASP A 90 10.05 -12.11 2.85
C ASP A 90 9.82 -11.82 1.36
N CYS A 91 8.70 -12.26 0.80
CA CYS A 91 8.36 -12.02 -0.60
C CYS A 91 7.89 -10.58 -0.88
N LEU A 92 7.62 -9.81 0.16
CA LEU A 92 7.22 -8.41 0.05
C LEU A 92 8.37 -7.50 0.49
N GLU A 93 8.39 -6.29 -0.06
CA GLU A 93 9.35 -5.26 0.30
C GLU A 93 8.61 -4.00 0.73
N VAL A 94 9.00 -3.42 1.87
CA VAL A 94 8.48 -2.12 2.30
C VAL A 94 9.10 -1.05 1.44
N THR A 95 8.28 -0.20 0.82
CA THR A 95 8.75 0.85 -0.08
C THR A 95 8.53 2.25 0.46
N ALA A 96 7.65 2.44 1.44
CA ALA A 96 7.47 3.73 2.10
C ALA A 96 7.04 3.54 3.55
N LEU A 97 7.46 4.46 4.41
CA LEU A 97 7.14 4.48 5.84
C LEU A 97 6.62 5.85 6.25
N SER A 98 5.69 5.87 7.22
CA SER A 98 5.26 7.10 7.86
C SER A 98 6.29 7.59 8.88
N SER A 99 6.08 8.80 9.41
CA SER A 99 6.96 9.35 10.47
C SER A 99 6.95 8.47 11.72
N GLU A 100 5.83 7.77 11.99
CA GLU A 100 5.70 6.85 13.10
C GLU A 100 6.37 5.49 12.84
N GLY A 101 6.81 5.24 11.62
CA GLY A 101 7.39 3.96 11.22
C GLY A 101 6.39 2.94 10.73
N TYR A 102 5.15 3.33 10.46
CA TYR A 102 4.15 2.42 9.88
C TYR A 102 4.38 2.20 8.39
N ILE A 103 4.08 1.00 7.92
CA ILE A 103 4.19 0.67 6.49
C ILE A 103 3.13 1.44 5.72
N MET A 104 3.57 2.27 4.78
CA MET A 104 2.69 3.09 3.94
C MET A 104 2.66 2.64 2.49
N ALA A 105 3.65 1.85 2.07
CA ALA A 105 3.65 1.21 0.76
C ALA A 105 4.51 -0.04 0.80
N LEU A 106 4.13 -1.02 -0.02
CA LEU A 106 4.85 -2.27 -0.17
C LEU A 106 4.74 -2.76 -1.61
N ARG A 107 5.60 -3.70 -2.00
CA ARG A 107 5.52 -4.38 -3.28
C ARG A 107 5.95 -5.83 -3.14
N HIS A 108 5.48 -6.68 -4.07
CA HIS A 108 6.01 -8.03 -4.19
C HIS A 108 7.36 -7.97 -4.90
N ARG A 109 8.30 -8.80 -4.46
CA ARG A 109 9.67 -8.79 -5.03
C ARG A 109 9.73 -9.36 -6.43
N HIS A 110 8.78 -10.22 -6.82
CA HIS A 110 8.80 -10.96 -8.09
C HIS A 110 7.57 -10.70 -8.96
N TYR A 111 6.41 -10.48 -8.38
CA TYR A 111 5.17 -10.24 -9.11
C TYR A 111 4.88 -8.74 -9.24
N PRO A 112 4.16 -8.31 -10.30
CA PRO A 112 3.83 -6.90 -10.48
C PRO A 112 2.68 -6.48 -9.56
N ILE A 113 2.88 -6.57 -8.25
CA ILE A 113 1.91 -6.27 -7.22
C ILE A 113 2.47 -5.17 -6.33
N HIS A 114 1.70 -4.07 -6.21
CA HIS A 114 2.04 -2.93 -5.37
C HIS A 114 0.88 -2.63 -4.43
N GLY A 115 1.19 -2.14 -3.24
CA GLY A 115 0.18 -1.70 -2.28
C GLY A 115 0.56 -0.36 -1.68
N ILE A 116 -0.43 0.52 -1.55
CA ILE A 116 -0.28 1.82 -0.88
C ILE A 116 -1.38 1.96 0.18
N GLN A 117 -0.99 2.42 1.38
CA GLN A 117 -1.93 2.58 2.49
C GLN A 117 -2.74 3.86 2.35
N PHE A 118 -2.21 4.85 1.67
CA PHE A 118 -2.86 6.14 1.47
C PHE A 118 -3.73 6.14 0.21
N HIS A 119 -4.52 7.21 0.06
CA HIS A 119 -5.42 7.35 -1.09
C HIS A 119 -4.80 8.27 -2.15
N PRO A 120 -4.37 7.76 -3.31
CA PRO A 120 -3.75 8.58 -4.35
C PRO A 120 -4.74 9.54 -5.02
N GLU A 121 -6.04 9.22 -4.98
CA GLU A 121 -7.09 10.06 -5.56
C GLU A 121 -7.44 11.26 -4.68
N SER A 122 -7.03 11.26 -3.42
CA SER A 122 -7.34 12.33 -2.47
C SER A 122 -6.61 13.62 -2.83
N VAL A 123 -7.29 14.76 -2.64
CA VAL A 123 -6.65 16.07 -2.74
C VAL A 123 -5.52 16.26 -1.74
N LEU A 124 -5.50 15.45 -0.68
CA LEU A 124 -4.44 15.46 0.33
C LEU A 124 -3.18 14.71 -0.12
N THR A 125 -3.20 14.09 -1.30
CA THR A 125 -2.05 13.39 -1.90
C THR A 125 -1.64 14.12 -3.18
N PRO A 126 -0.81 15.18 -3.09
CA PRO A 126 -0.49 15.98 -4.29
C PRO A 126 0.20 15.18 -5.41
N GLN A 127 0.95 14.14 -5.06
CA GLN A 127 1.68 13.32 -6.03
C GLN A 127 0.87 12.11 -6.52
N GLY A 128 -0.41 12.00 -6.14
CA GLY A 128 -1.23 10.84 -6.46
C GLY A 128 -1.41 10.58 -7.94
N GLU A 129 -1.63 11.63 -8.72
CA GLU A 129 -1.81 11.50 -10.17
C GLU A 129 -0.52 10.99 -10.84
N ALA A 130 0.64 11.49 -10.40
CA ALA A 130 1.93 11.02 -10.92
C ALA A 130 2.17 9.54 -10.60
N MET A 131 1.80 9.09 -9.40
CA MET A 131 1.90 7.69 -9.02
C MET A 131 1.01 6.80 -9.88
N MET A 132 -0.23 7.20 -10.11
CA MET A 132 -1.15 6.43 -10.95
C MET A 132 -0.67 6.36 -12.38
N SER A 133 -0.13 7.45 -12.91
CA SER A 133 0.48 7.48 -14.24
C SER A 133 1.67 6.52 -14.31
N ASN A 134 2.52 6.53 -13.29
CA ASN A 134 3.67 5.61 -13.21
C ASN A 134 3.22 4.16 -13.24
N TRP A 135 2.19 3.82 -12.46
CA TRP A 135 1.68 2.45 -12.41
C TRP A 135 1.13 2.01 -13.76
N LEU A 136 0.33 2.86 -14.41
CA LEU A 136 -0.24 2.55 -15.73
C LEU A 136 0.85 2.35 -16.81
N ASN A 137 1.94 3.09 -16.72
CA ASN A 137 3.02 3.02 -17.71
C ASN A 137 4.01 1.89 -17.47
N THR A 138 4.08 1.35 -16.27
CA THR A 138 5.12 0.40 -15.87
C THR A 138 4.67 -1.06 -15.94
N ASN A 139 3.39 -1.33 -15.69
CA ASN A 139 2.89 -2.70 -15.48
C ASN A 139 2.06 -3.24 -16.65
N HIS A 140 2.33 -2.74 -17.85
CA HIS A 140 1.59 -3.17 -19.04
C HIS A 140 2.45 -3.73 -20.14
#